data_4eca4c2648f150f6d66686c477d0a514
#
_entry.id   4eca4c2648f150f6d66686c477d0a514
#
_cell.length_a   1.000
_cell.length_b   1.000
_cell.length_c   1.000
_cell.angle_alpha   90.00
_cell.angle_beta   90.00
_cell.angle_gamma   90.00
#
_symmetry.space_group_name_H-M   'P 1'
#
loop_
_entity.id
_entity.type
_entity.pdbx_description
1 polymer ?
#
loop_
_entity_poly.entity_id
_entity_poly.type
_entity_poly.pdbx_seq_one_letter_code
_entity_poly.pdbx_strand_id
1 'polypeptide(L)'
;GEGSAVFLETWMSGGIGRAQGGYDEMVFRAMVRDDARFYDPLGLVSRGVIVDFQVGVNAYLYGTRFFTWLAYAHSPGKVMEWLRRGEGSQRHYADQFQHVFGFPLEQGWNEWIGFEHEFQRSNLAKVRQHPITPHRVLPGAAMGSISRTHYDEATGILYGASRSPGVLEHIG
;
A
#
# COMPACT_ATOMS: atom_id res chain seq x y z
N GLY A 1 -7.91 -8.68 8.78
CA GLY A 1 -7.64 -9.09 7.39
C GLY A 1 -6.17 -8.93 7.01
N GLU A 2 -5.89 -8.86 5.71
CA GLU A 2 -4.53 -8.92 5.16
C GLU A 2 -3.56 -7.88 5.75
N GLY A 3 -3.99 -6.63 5.86
CA GLY A 3 -3.14 -5.57 6.42
C GLY A 3 -2.74 -5.80 7.88
N SER A 4 -3.61 -6.40 8.70
CA SER A 4 -3.26 -6.75 10.07
C SER A 4 -2.22 -7.86 10.13
N ALA A 5 -2.28 -8.84 9.22
CA ALA A 5 -1.30 -9.91 9.15
C ALA A 5 0.10 -9.36 8.81
N VAL A 6 0.18 -8.50 7.79
CA VAL A 6 1.45 -7.85 7.39
C VAL A 6 2.02 -6.97 8.50
N PHE A 7 1.16 -6.21 9.20
CA PHE A 7 1.59 -5.41 10.34
C PHE A 7 2.16 -6.28 11.47
N LEU A 8 1.43 -7.35 11.85
CA LEU A 8 1.85 -8.27 12.91
C LEU A 8 3.13 -9.01 12.55
N GLU A 9 3.25 -9.50 11.32
CA GLU A 9 4.47 -10.14 10.83
C GLU A 9 5.68 -9.23 11.04
N THR A 10 5.59 -7.98 10.60
CA THR A 10 6.68 -7.00 10.75
C THR A 10 6.97 -6.69 12.22
N TRP A 11 5.95 -6.47 13.03
CA TRP A 11 6.10 -6.13 14.44
C TRP A 11 6.70 -7.28 15.25
N MET A 12 6.21 -8.51 15.05
CA MET A 12 6.71 -9.70 15.74
C MET A 12 8.12 -10.12 15.31
N SER A 13 8.56 -9.69 14.13
CA SER A 13 9.91 -9.93 13.61
C SER A 13 10.91 -8.84 13.99
N GLY A 14 10.62 -8.06 15.03
CA GLY A 14 11.51 -6.99 15.48
C GLY A 14 11.65 -5.83 14.51
N GLY A 15 10.62 -5.57 13.70
CA GLY A 15 10.60 -4.48 12.72
C GLY A 15 11.14 -4.86 11.34
N ILE A 16 11.45 -6.14 11.11
CA ILE A 16 11.88 -6.61 9.78
C ILE A 16 10.67 -7.16 9.04
N GLY A 17 10.18 -6.45 8.04
CA GLY A 17 9.03 -6.89 7.25
C GLY A 17 8.46 -5.80 6.35
N ARG A 18 7.40 -6.16 5.62
CA ARG A 18 6.80 -5.32 4.59
C ARG A 18 6.25 -4.00 5.12
N ALA A 19 5.75 -3.95 6.38
CA ALA A 19 5.18 -2.72 6.94
C ALA A 19 6.21 -1.58 7.06
N GLN A 20 7.51 -1.91 7.10
CA GLN A 20 8.62 -0.96 7.03
C GLN A 20 9.33 -0.96 5.68
N GLY A 21 8.79 -1.69 4.69
CA GLY A 21 9.35 -1.77 3.35
C GLY A 21 9.05 -0.53 2.51
N GLY A 22 10.00 -0.17 1.67
CA GLY A 22 9.88 1.00 0.79
C GLY A 22 8.83 0.87 -0.32
N TYR A 23 8.34 -0.35 -0.61
CA TYR A 23 7.41 -0.57 -1.71
C TYR A 23 6.04 0.09 -1.46
N ASP A 24 5.39 -0.23 -0.33
CA ASP A 24 4.08 0.33 0.00
C ASP A 24 4.17 1.87 0.13
N GLU A 25 5.24 2.36 0.72
CA GLU A 25 5.51 3.80 0.81
C GLU A 25 5.69 4.45 -0.56
N MET A 26 6.41 3.78 -1.47
CA MET A 26 6.59 4.26 -2.85
C MET A 26 5.25 4.36 -3.59
N VAL A 27 4.36 3.37 -3.43
CA VAL A 27 3.02 3.39 -4.05
C VAL A 27 2.22 4.58 -3.57
N PHE A 28 2.09 4.79 -2.25
CA PHE A 28 1.36 5.93 -1.70
C PHE A 28 2.00 7.28 -2.06
N ARG A 29 3.33 7.33 -2.13
CA ARG A 29 4.05 8.53 -2.61
C ARG A 29 3.73 8.84 -4.07
N ALA A 30 3.66 7.83 -4.93
CA ALA A 30 3.25 8.00 -6.33
C ALA A 30 1.79 8.46 -6.41
N MET A 31 0.88 7.88 -5.63
CA MET A 31 -0.52 8.29 -5.57
C MET A 31 -0.68 9.76 -5.16
N VAL A 32 0.05 10.20 -4.14
CA VAL A 32 0.03 11.61 -3.70
C VAL A 32 0.64 12.54 -4.75
N ARG A 33 1.70 12.11 -5.44
CA ARG A 33 2.31 12.88 -6.54
C ARG A 33 1.32 13.10 -7.69
N ASP A 34 0.55 12.09 -8.02
CA ASP A 34 -0.32 12.04 -9.20
C ASP A 34 -1.77 12.41 -8.86
N ASP A 35 -2.03 12.87 -7.63
CA ASP A 35 -3.37 13.20 -7.12
C ASP A 35 -4.38 12.05 -7.30
N ALA A 36 -3.90 10.83 -7.13
CA ALA A 36 -4.72 9.64 -7.27
C ALA A 36 -5.70 9.49 -6.10
N ARG A 37 -6.88 8.96 -6.41
CA ARG A 37 -7.92 8.71 -5.41
C ARG A 37 -7.48 7.68 -4.38
N PHE A 38 -7.67 8.00 -3.10
CA PHE A 38 -7.61 7.03 -2.01
C PHE A 38 -8.97 6.37 -1.81
N TYR A 39 -8.96 5.07 -1.60
CA TYR A 39 -10.19 4.31 -1.36
C TYR A 39 -10.65 4.43 0.10
N ASP A 40 -11.96 4.35 0.29
CA ASP A 40 -12.57 4.14 1.60
C ASP A 40 -12.47 2.66 2.03
N PRO A 41 -12.78 2.31 3.30
CA PRO A 41 -12.69 0.94 3.78
C PRO A 41 -13.60 -0.05 3.03
N LEU A 42 -14.74 0.40 2.53
CA LEU A 42 -15.65 -0.44 1.74
C LEU A 42 -15.10 -0.66 0.34
N GLY A 43 -14.47 0.36 -0.26
CA GLY A 43 -13.82 0.27 -1.55
C GLY A 43 -12.72 -0.79 -1.61
N LEU A 44 -12.06 -1.06 -0.47
CA LEU A 44 -11.01 -2.09 -0.40
C LEU A 44 -11.52 -3.52 -0.53
N VAL A 45 -12.76 -3.77 -0.12
CA VAL A 45 -13.36 -5.11 -0.12
C VAL A 45 -14.32 -5.32 -1.27
N SER A 46 -14.81 -4.25 -1.88
CA SER A 46 -15.61 -4.34 -3.09
C SER A 46 -14.73 -4.81 -4.25
N ARG A 47 -14.93 -6.02 -4.68
CA ARG A 47 -14.30 -6.56 -5.90
C ARG A 47 -14.95 -5.93 -7.12
N GLY A 48 -14.63 -4.75 -7.31
CA GLY A 48 -14.63 -3.91 -8.35
C GLY A 48 -15.65 -3.81 -9.43
N VAL A 49 -16.30 -2.70 -9.40
CA VAL A 49 -16.88 -2.10 -10.62
C VAL A 49 -15.79 -1.34 -11.41
N ILE A 50 -14.70 -0.92 -10.75
CA ILE A 50 -13.58 -0.25 -11.39
C ILE A 50 -12.32 -1.08 -11.14
N VAL A 51 -11.78 -1.65 -12.20
CA VAL A 51 -10.52 -2.40 -12.17
C VAL A 51 -9.38 -1.41 -12.42
N ASP A 52 -8.51 -1.24 -11.44
CA ASP A 52 -7.26 -0.51 -11.57
C ASP A 52 -6.07 -1.38 -11.13
N PHE A 53 -4.86 -0.81 -11.13
CA PHE A 53 -3.66 -1.54 -10.73
C PHE A 53 -3.65 -2.00 -9.26
N GLN A 54 -4.52 -1.45 -8.43
CA GLN A 54 -4.61 -1.74 -7.00
C GLN A 54 -5.53 -2.93 -6.69
N VAL A 55 -6.32 -3.40 -7.65
CA VAL A 55 -7.23 -4.52 -7.45
C VAL A 55 -6.48 -5.77 -6.99
N GLY A 56 -6.93 -6.37 -5.91
CA GLY A 56 -6.33 -7.56 -5.30
C GLY A 56 -5.20 -7.27 -4.31
N VAL A 57 -4.58 -6.09 -4.34
CA VAL A 57 -3.49 -5.70 -3.41
C VAL A 57 -3.90 -4.63 -2.41
N ASN A 58 -5.05 -3.99 -2.61
CA ASN A 58 -5.53 -2.88 -1.78
C ASN A 58 -5.61 -3.25 -0.29
N ALA A 59 -6.12 -4.42 0.04
CA ALA A 59 -6.24 -4.86 1.43
C ALA A 59 -4.88 -4.97 2.13
N TYR A 60 -3.83 -5.32 1.38
CA TYR A 60 -2.45 -5.34 1.87
C TYR A 60 -1.89 -3.93 1.99
N LEU A 61 -1.90 -3.16 0.91
CA LEU A 61 -1.31 -1.82 0.85
C LEU A 61 -1.93 -0.87 1.89
N TYR A 62 -3.21 -0.62 1.76
CA TYR A 62 -3.94 0.31 2.64
C TYR A 62 -4.00 -0.21 4.08
N GLY A 63 -4.30 -1.51 4.23
CA GLY A 63 -4.39 -2.10 5.55
C GLY A 63 -3.07 -2.01 6.30
N THR A 64 -1.94 -2.36 5.68
CA THR A 64 -0.61 -2.27 6.31
C THR A 64 -0.30 -0.85 6.76
N ARG A 65 -0.50 0.15 5.89
CA ARG A 65 -0.24 1.56 6.21
C ARG A 65 -1.16 2.07 7.31
N PHE A 66 -2.46 1.73 7.25
CA PHE A 66 -3.43 2.11 8.28
C PHE A 66 -3.09 1.52 9.65
N PHE A 67 -2.78 0.22 9.73
CA PHE A 67 -2.39 -0.41 11.00
C PHE A 67 -1.09 0.16 11.55
N THR A 68 -0.13 0.45 10.70
CA THR A 68 1.14 1.09 11.09
C THR A 68 0.89 2.49 11.65
N TRP A 69 0.03 3.28 11.00
CA TRP A 69 -0.36 4.60 11.50
C TRP A 69 -1.11 4.52 12.83
N LEU A 70 -2.07 3.60 12.98
CA LEU A 70 -2.77 3.39 14.26
C LEU A 70 -1.80 3.07 15.39
N ALA A 71 -0.83 2.21 15.13
CA ALA A 71 0.19 1.86 16.12
C ALA A 71 1.08 3.05 16.49
N TYR A 72 1.41 3.89 15.50
CA TYR A 72 2.19 5.11 15.70
C TYR A 72 1.39 6.20 16.44
N ALA A 73 0.16 6.49 16.01
CA ALA A 73 -0.64 7.57 16.55
C ALA A 73 -1.28 7.25 17.91
N HIS A 74 -1.60 6.00 18.16
CA HIS A 74 -2.30 5.60 19.37
C HIS A 74 -1.51 4.62 20.25
N SER A 75 -1.15 3.48 19.78
CA SER A 75 -0.15 2.51 20.28
C SER A 75 -0.35 1.14 19.65
N PRO A 76 0.69 0.29 19.59
CA PRO A 76 0.54 -1.11 19.19
C PRO A 76 -0.42 -1.89 20.10
N GLY A 77 -0.47 -1.56 21.40
CA GLY A 77 -1.35 -2.19 22.35
C GLY A 77 -2.84 -2.04 22.00
N LYS A 78 -3.27 -0.83 21.60
CA LYS A 78 -4.64 -0.58 21.13
C LYS A 78 -4.96 -1.33 19.84
N VAL A 79 -4.01 -1.46 18.93
CA VAL A 79 -4.19 -2.27 17.72
C VAL A 79 -4.45 -3.74 18.10
N MET A 80 -3.68 -4.27 19.05
CA MET A 80 -3.88 -5.64 19.55
C MET A 80 -5.22 -5.82 20.25
N GLU A 81 -5.64 -4.84 21.06
CA GLU A 81 -6.94 -4.82 21.72
C GLU A 81 -8.09 -4.84 20.70
N TRP A 82 -7.98 -4.06 19.63
CA TRP A 82 -8.96 -4.09 18.54
C TRP A 82 -9.06 -5.44 17.83
N LEU A 83 -7.92 -6.08 17.58
CA LEU A 83 -7.85 -7.37 16.87
C LEU A 83 -8.24 -8.56 17.75
N ARG A 84 -8.02 -8.46 19.06
CA ARG A 84 -8.31 -9.52 20.01
C ARG A 84 -9.81 -9.79 20.07
N ARG A 85 -10.14 -11.08 20.08
CA ARG A 85 -11.50 -11.56 20.33
C ARG A 85 -11.57 -12.29 21.66
N GLY A 86 -12.58 -11.95 22.47
CA GLY A 86 -12.79 -12.54 23.77
C GLY A 86 -14.15 -12.13 24.33
N GLU A 87 -14.38 -12.47 25.58
CA GLU A 87 -15.57 -12.04 26.30
C GLU A 87 -15.64 -10.49 26.31
N GLY A 88 -16.84 -9.95 26.02
CA GLY A 88 -17.05 -8.50 25.91
C GLY A 88 -16.68 -7.85 24.60
N SER A 89 -16.09 -8.58 23.64
CA SER A 89 -15.81 -8.03 22.31
C SER A 89 -17.08 -7.73 21.54
N GLN A 90 -17.10 -6.59 20.84
CA GLN A 90 -18.21 -6.23 19.95
C GLN A 90 -18.28 -7.20 18.76
N ARG A 91 -19.51 -7.46 18.27
CA ARG A 91 -19.75 -8.42 17.18
C ARG A 91 -18.99 -8.06 15.90
N HIS A 92 -19.04 -6.79 15.51
CA HIS A 92 -18.41 -6.29 14.28
C HIS A 92 -17.11 -5.56 14.58
N TYR A 93 -16.15 -5.64 13.65
CA TYR A 93 -14.83 -5.00 13.82
C TYR A 93 -14.90 -3.47 13.84
N ALA A 94 -15.86 -2.85 13.17
CA ALA A 94 -16.06 -1.40 13.22
C ALA A 94 -16.54 -0.94 14.60
N ASP A 95 -17.48 -1.69 15.21
CA ASP A 95 -17.98 -1.40 16.56
C ASP A 95 -16.88 -1.62 17.61
N GLN A 96 -16.10 -2.69 17.44
CA GLN A 96 -14.93 -2.95 18.30
C GLN A 96 -13.86 -1.87 18.14
N PHE A 97 -13.65 -1.34 16.93
CA PHE A 97 -12.77 -0.22 16.71
C PHE A 97 -13.22 1.01 17.51
N GLN A 98 -14.48 1.38 17.37
CA GLN A 98 -15.04 2.52 18.11
C GLN A 98 -14.97 2.31 19.64
N HIS A 99 -15.18 1.11 20.12
CA HIS A 99 -15.03 0.78 21.53
C HIS A 99 -13.60 0.99 22.04
N VAL A 100 -12.59 0.56 21.25
CA VAL A 100 -11.18 0.62 21.66
C VAL A 100 -10.58 2.02 21.45
N PHE A 101 -10.88 2.66 20.34
CA PHE A 101 -10.26 3.95 19.97
C PHE A 101 -11.08 5.17 20.41
N GLY A 102 -12.38 5.01 20.67
CA GLY A 102 -13.27 6.07 21.13
C GLY A 102 -13.91 6.91 20.01
N PHE A 103 -13.65 6.56 18.74
CA PHE A 103 -14.22 7.20 17.57
C PHE A 103 -14.50 6.19 16.45
N PRO A 104 -15.38 6.51 15.48
CA PRO A 104 -15.72 5.60 14.38
C PRO A 104 -14.53 5.25 13.48
N LEU A 105 -14.54 4.02 12.93
CA LEU A 105 -13.51 3.57 11.98
C LEU A 105 -13.34 4.49 10.78
N GLU A 106 -14.44 5.04 10.25
CA GLU A 106 -14.42 5.98 9.13
C GLU A 106 -13.65 7.26 9.47
N GLN A 107 -13.84 7.78 10.69
CA GLN A 107 -13.08 8.94 11.16
C GLN A 107 -11.58 8.61 11.21
N GLY A 108 -11.20 7.49 11.83
CA GLY A 108 -9.80 7.07 11.89
C GLY A 108 -9.18 6.86 10.51
N TRP A 109 -9.96 6.34 9.58
CA TRP A 109 -9.51 6.17 8.20
C TRP A 109 -9.23 7.51 7.50
N ASN A 110 -10.12 8.47 7.66
CA ASN A 110 -9.97 9.80 7.08
C ASN A 110 -8.79 10.58 7.71
N GLU A 111 -8.58 10.44 9.02
CA GLU A 111 -7.42 10.99 9.71
C GLU A 111 -6.10 10.39 9.20
N TRP A 112 -6.07 9.06 9.00
CA TRP A 112 -4.93 8.40 8.38
C TRP A 112 -4.68 8.89 6.96
N ILE A 113 -5.70 9.03 6.11
CA ILE A 113 -5.55 9.56 4.75
C ILE A 113 -4.90 10.95 4.79
N GLY A 114 -5.38 11.81 5.68
CA GLY A 114 -4.79 13.14 5.88
C GLY A 114 -3.30 13.07 6.27
N PHE A 115 -2.98 12.21 7.24
CA PHE A 115 -1.60 11.95 7.65
C PHE A 115 -0.75 11.42 6.49
N GLU A 116 -1.25 10.43 5.73
CA GLU A 116 -0.52 9.84 4.61
C GLU A 116 -0.20 10.88 3.53
N HIS A 117 -1.16 11.73 3.19
CA HIS A 117 -0.92 12.83 2.24
C HIS A 117 0.19 13.76 2.70
N GLU A 118 0.17 14.20 3.96
CA GLU A 118 1.20 15.10 4.51
C GLU A 118 2.57 14.42 4.59
N PHE A 119 2.60 13.19 5.07
CA PHE A 119 3.82 12.38 5.13
C PHE A 119 4.46 12.23 3.75
N GLN A 120 3.68 11.89 2.73
CA GLN A 120 4.19 11.69 1.38
C GLN A 120 4.57 13.01 0.68
N ARG A 121 3.87 14.12 0.94
CA ARG A 121 4.30 15.44 0.46
C ARG A 121 5.66 15.82 1.03
N SER A 122 5.87 15.60 2.33
CA SER A 122 7.18 15.82 2.97
C SER A 122 8.28 14.94 2.36
N ASN A 123 7.98 13.66 2.12
CA ASN A 123 8.91 12.75 1.45
C ASN A 123 9.24 13.19 0.01
N LEU A 124 8.23 13.59 -0.76
CA LEU A 124 8.43 14.11 -2.12
C LEU A 124 9.33 15.35 -2.13
N ALA A 125 9.12 16.27 -1.17
CA ALA A 125 9.96 17.45 -1.05
C ALA A 125 11.43 17.09 -0.80
N LYS A 126 11.69 16.08 0.03
CA LYS A 126 13.06 15.58 0.29
C LYS A 126 13.66 14.90 -0.93
N VAL A 127 12.91 13.99 -1.56
CA VAL A 127 13.38 13.26 -2.76
C VAL A 127 13.73 14.22 -3.90
N ARG A 128 12.93 15.28 -4.10
CA ARG A 128 13.15 16.28 -5.15
C ARG A 128 14.37 17.18 -4.92
N GLN A 129 14.99 17.13 -3.76
CA GLN A 129 16.28 17.83 -3.52
C GLN A 129 17.47 17.12 -4.19
N HIS A 130 17.28 15.88 -4.62
CA HIS A 130 18.30 15.09 -5.28
C HIS A 130 18.07 15.07 -6.80
N PRO A 131 19.15 15.03 -7.61
CA PRO A 131 19.02 14.97 -9.05
C PRO A 131 18.37 13.67 -9.48
N ILE A 132 17.52 13.75 -10.49
CA ILE A 132 16.93 12.56 -11.12
C ILE A 132 18.00 11.91 -12.00
N THR A 133 18.21 10.61 -11.83
CA THR A 133 19.09 9.84 -12.73
C THR A 133 18.61 9.99 -14.18
N PRO A 134 19.49 10.39 -15.11
CA PRO A 134 19.12 10.47 -16.51
C PRO A 134 18.53 9.14 -16.99
N HIS A 135 17.38 9.19 -17.61
CA HIS A 135 16.70 7.99 -18.11
C HIS A 135 16.02 8.28 -19.45
N ARG A 136 15.86 7.23 -20.24
CA ARG A 136 15.05 7.24 -21.44
C ARG A 136 13.87 6.30 -21.26
N VAL A 137 12.68 6.82 -21.44
CA VAL A 137 11.48 5.99 -21.47
C VAL A 137 11.50 5.17 -22.77
N LEU A 138 11.49 3.85 -22.64
CA LEU A 138 11.31 2.99 -23.80
C LEU A 138 9.85 3.10 -24.27
N PRO A 139 9.57 3.19 -25.57
CA PRO A 139 8.23 3.29 -26.09
C PRO A 139 7.45 2.04 -25.70
N GLY A 140 6.42 2.21 -24.85
CA GLY A 140 5.79 1.08 -24.21
C GLY A 140 4.34 1.24 -23.81
N ALA A 141 3.59 2.21 -24.35
CA ALA A 141 2.15 2.28 -24.09
C ALA A 141 1.39 0.97 -24.46
N ALA A 142 1.96 0.18 -25.38
CA ALA A 142 1.43 -1.13 -25.78
C ALA A 142 2.06 -2.31 -25.01
N MET A 143 3.07 -2.09 -24.17
CA MET A 143 3.82 -3.20 -23.54
C MET A 143 3.19 -3.67 -22.22
N GLY A 144 2.15 -3.00 -21.72
CA GLY A 144 1.51 -3.37 -20.46
C GLY A 144 2.46 -3.24 -19.26
N SER A 145 2.30 -4.13 -18.29
CA SER A 145 3.18 -4.21 -17.12
C SER A 145 4.40 -5.07 -17.44
N ILE A 146 5.58 -4.52 -17.24
CA ILE A 146 6.86 -5.23 -17.44
C ILE A 146 7.48 -5.49 -16.06
N SER A 147 7.85 -6.74 -15.78
CA SER A 147 8.54 -7.11 -14.54
C SER A 147 9.85 -7.83 -14.82
N ARG A 148 10.87 -7.53 -13.98
CA ARG A 148 12.18 -8.20 -14.00
C ARG A 148 12.83 -8.24 -15.38
N THR A 149 13.37 -7.10 -15.78
CA THR A 149 14.18 -7.01 -17.00
C THR A 149 15.59 -7.55 -16.76
N HIS A 150 16.16 -8.17 -17.79
CA HIS A 150 17.56 -8.56 -17.86
C HIS A 150 18.21 -7.89 -19.05
N TYR A 151 19.31 -7.18 -18.80
CA TYR A 151 20.11 -6.57 -19.85
C TYR A 151 21.33 -7.45 -20.13
N ASP A 152 21.45 -7.90 -21.37
CA ASP A 152 22.62 -8.62 -21.86
C ASP A 152 23.63 -7.61 -22.42
N GLU A 153 24.71 -7.39 -21.70
CA GLU A 153 25.75 -6.44 -22.08
C GLU A 153 26.48 -6.85 -23.36
N ALA A 154 26.58 -8.15 -23.65
CA ALA A 154 27.30 -8.66 -24.82
C ALA A 154 26.56 -8.36 -26.13
N THR A 155 25.23 -8.43 -26.10
CA THR A 155 24.37 -8.22 -27.28
C THR A 155 23.70 -6.86 -27.28
N GLY A 156 23.68 -6.13 -26.15
CA GLY A 156 22.95 -4.88 -25.99
C GLY A 156 21.43 -5.05 -25.95
N ILE A 157 20.94 -6.27 -25.73
CA ILE A 157 19.51 -6.60 -25.74
C ILE A 157 18.94 -6.55 -24.33
N LEU A 158 17.78 -5.93 -24.17
CA LEU A 158 17.00 -5.93 -22.95
C LEU A 158 15.84 -6.93 -23.07
N TYR A 159 15.87 -7.97 -22.27
CA TYR A 159 14.78 -8.94 -22.16
C TYR A 159 13.84 -8.56 -21.02
N GLY A 160 12.54 -8.71 -21.24
CA GLY A 160 11.54 -8.43 -20.21
C GLY A 160 10.30 -9.32 -20.36
N ALA A 161 9.71 -9.72 -19.24
CA ALA A 161 8.40 -10.34 -19.25
C ALA A 161 7.33 -9.26 -19.29
N SER A 162 6.44 -9.31 -20.28
CA SER A 162 5.34 -8.36 -20.41
C SER A 162 3.98 -9.01 -20.17
N ARG A 163 3.08 -8.25 -19.55
CA ARG A 163 1.71 -8.66 -19.26
C ARG A 163 0.76 -7.55 -19.68
N SER A 164 -0.16 -7.89 -20.55
CA SER A 164 -1.24 -7.00 -20.97
C SER A 164 -2.61 -7.65 -20.71
N PRO A 165 -3.65 -6.89 -20.36
CA PRO A 165 -5.00 -7.44 -20.21
C PRO A 165 -5.45 -8.19 -21.45
N GLY A 166 -5.92 -9.42 -21.27
CA GLY A 166 -6.41 -10.26 -22.37
C GLY A 166 -5.35 -10.92 -23.24
N VAL A 167 -4.06 -10.74 -22.92
CA VAL A 167 -2.93 -11.38 -23.63
C VAL A 167 -2.19 -12.29 -22.67
N LEU A 168 -1.82 -13.49 -23.12
CA LEU A 168 -0.97 -14.37 -22.33
C LEU A 168 0.39 -13.72 -22.10
N GLU A 169 0.96 -13.97 -20.92
CA GLU A 169 2.29 -13.49 -20.56
C GLU A 169 3.33 -14.03 -21.55
N HIS A 170 4.21 -13.19 -22.03
CA HIS A 170 5.27 -13.54 -22.96
C HIS A 170 6.57 -12.79 -22.66
N ILE A 171 7.66 -13.34 -23.17
CA ILE A 171 8.98 -12.71 -23.08
C ILE A 171 9.27 -12.07 -24.43
N GLY A 172 9.68 -10.82 -24.41
CA GLY A 172 10.10 -10.05 -25.57
C GLY A 172 11.45 -9.38 -25.33
#